data_4141997a4b3464ab945b078b2889d8a2
#
_entry.id   4141997a4b3464ab945b078b2889d8a2
#
_cell.length_a   1.000
_cell.length_b   1.000
_cell.length_c   1.000
_cell.angle_alpha   90.00
_cell.angle_beta   90.00
_cell.angle_gamma   90.00
#
_symmetry.space_group_name_H-M   'P 1'
#
loop_
_entity.id
_entity.type
_entity.pdbx_description
1 polymer ?
#
loop_
_entity_poly.entity_id
_entity_poly.type
_entity_poly.pdbx_seq_one_letter_code
_entity_poly.pdbx_strand_id
1 'polypeptide(L)'
;TTAQAVHYVHELKAQKLTNPESVAIIAPFTQLEALKKELEGTGISLGAQNVHYEHSGAFTGEISVDMLKEIGVDYCVVGHSERREYFNETDETVNRKLKVLLEEGITPILCVGESLEVREKKQEQAFVCGQLGAAFAGIPQEYAEKVVIAYEPIWAIGTGHTATPEQAEEMCAFIRGMMQGLYDMSIGDKLIIQYGGSMKPANAKELLEKTDINGGLIGGASLKVKDFAEIAKTAAELAE
;
A
#
# COMPACT_ATOMS: atom_id res chain seq x y z
N THR A 1 4.72 -8.19 18.47
CA THR A 1 4.60 -7.42 19.73
C THR A 1 5.29 -6.06 19.60
N THR A 2 4.93 -5.09 20.45
CA THR A 2 5.55 -3.75 20.45
C THR A 2 7.07 -3.82 20.65
N ALA A 3 7.54 -4.69 21.53
CA ALA A 3 8.98 -4.87 21.77
C ALA A 3 9.73 -5.36 20.51
N GLN A 4 9.12 -6.28 19.74
CA GLN A 4 9.68 -6.74 18.47
C GLN A 4 9.68 -5.64 17.42
N ALA A 5 8.62 -4.84 17.33
CA ALA A 5 8.52 -3.73 16.40
C ALA A 5 9.56 -2.63 16.70
N VAL A 6 9.73 -2.27 17.95
CA VAL A 6 10.77 -1.32 18.40
C VAL A 6 12.17 -1.86 18.05
N HIS A 7 12.44 -3.13 18.36
CA HIS A 7 13.71 -3.76 18.01
C HIS A 7 13.98 -3.74 16.50
N TYR A 8 12.95 -4.05 15.69
CA TYR A 8 13.01 -3.98 14.24
C TYR A 8 13.43 -2.59 13.74
N VAL A 9 12.82 -1.53 14.28
CA VAL A 9 13.15 -0.14 13.88
C VAL A 9 14.58 0.21 14.29
N HIS A 10 15.05 -0.22 15.44
CA HIS A 10 16.46 -0.03 15.85
C HIS A 10 17.45 -0.70 14.88
N GLU A 11 17.16 -1.93 14.47
CA GLU A 11 17.98 -2.63 13.46
C GLU A 11 17.91 -1.95 12.08
N LEU A 12 16.73 -1.43 11.69
CA LEU A 12 16.53 -0.73 10.43
C LEU A 12 17.31 0.59 10.39
N LYS A 13 17.30 1.37 11.47
CA LYS A 13 18.14 2.58 11.60
C LYS A 13 19.63 2.28 11.37
N ALA A 14 20.10 1.15 11.85
CA ALA A 14 21.49 0.73 11.66
C ALA A 14 21.86 0.42 10.19
N GLN A 15 20.86 0.18 9.32
CA GLN A 15 21.08 -0.05 7.89
C GLN A 15 21.45 1.21 7.10
N LYS A 16 21.20 2.41 7.65
CA LYS A 16 21.50 3.72 7.04
C LYS A 16 20.93 3.81 5.61
N LEU A 17 19.61 3.80 5.49
CA LEU A 17 18.93 3.91 4.21
C LEU A 17 19.29 5.23 3.52
N THR A 18 19.47 5.21 2.20
CA THR A 18 19.85 6.37 1.38
C THR A 18 18.71 7.40 1.30
N ASN A 19 17.49 6.93 1.02
CA ASN A 19 16.27 7.75 0.89
C ASN A 19 15.21 7.29 1.91
N PRO A 20 15.40 7.54 3.23
CA PRO A 20 14.47 7.07 4.25
C PRO A 20 13.07 7.66 4.11
N GLU A 21 12.93 8.85 3.51
CA GLU A 21 11.65 9.52 3.21
C GLU A 21 10.81 8.78 2.16
N SER A 22 11.41 7.88 1.39
CA SER A 22 10.70 7.00 0.46
C SER A 22 10.20 5.71 1.12
N VAL A 23 10.42 5.55 2.42
CA VAL A 23 10.12 4.32 3.17
C VAL A 23 9.05 4.58 4.21
N ALA A 24 8.08 3.66 4.30
CA ALA A 24 7.07 3.67 5.35
C ALA A 24 7.01 2.31 6.06
N ILE A 25 6.81 2.31 7.36
CA ILE A 25 6.54 1.13 8.17
C ILE A 25 5.04 1.07 8.48
N ILE A 26 4.38 0.05 7.96
CA ILE A 26 2.93 -0.14 8.14
C ILE A 26 2.72 -1.19 9.25
N ALA A 27 2.13 -0.77 10.37
CA ALA A 27 2.06 -1.59 11.57
C ALA A 27 0.63 -1.77 12.11
N PRO A 28 0.39 -2.82 12.92
CA PRO A 28 -0.86 -2.96 13.67
C PRO A 28 -1.07 -1.82 14.67
N PHE A 29 -2.33 -1.51 14.97
CA PHE A 29 -2.72 -0.39 15.85
C PHE A 29 -1.98 -0.32 17.18
N THR A 30 -1.80 -1.48 17.84
CA THR A 30 -1.17 -1.58 19.16
C THR A 30 0.29 -1.18 19.21
N GLN A 31 0.92 -0.95 18.07
CA GLN A 31 2.35 -0.64 17.95
C GLN A 31 2.59 0.81 17.50
N LEU A 32 1.56 1.48 16.97
CA LEU A 32 1.71 2.77 16.29
C LEU A 32 2.33 3.86 17.17
N GLU A 33 1.85 4.04 18.41
CA GLU A 33 2.41 5.05 19.32
C GLU A 33 3.89 4.83 19.65
N ALA A 34 4.28 3.58 19.90
CA ALA A 34 5.66 3.25 20.18
C ALA A 34 6.54 3.47 18.94
N LEU A 35 6.07 3.04 17.78
CA LEU A 35 6.80 3.21 16.53
C LEU A 35 6.91 4.69 16.11
N LYS A 36 5.89 5.51 16.35
CA LYS A 36 5.97 6.96 16.07
C LYS A 36 7.15 7.59 16.79
N LYS A 37 7.33 7.27 18.08
CA LYS A 37 8.47 7.77 18.88
C LYS A 37 9.80 7.27 18.34
N GLU A 38 9.87 5.99 17.94
CA GLU A 38 11.10 5.40 17.43
C GLU A 38 11.48 5.90 16.04
N LEU A 39 10.51 6.31 15.23
CA LEU A 39 10.73 6.82 13.87
C LEU A 39 11.03 8.32 13.84
N GLU A 40 10.89 9.04 14.96
CA GLU A 40 11.16 10.47 15.02
C GLU A 40 12.57 10.80 14.55
N GLY A 41 12.69 11.78 13.62
CA GLY A 41 13.96 12.22 13.05
C GLY A 41 14.64 11.25 12.08
N THR A 42 14.01 10.12 11.73
CA THR A 42 14.60 9.13 10.80
C THR A 42 14.29 9.41 9.32
N GLY A 43 13.27 10.20 9.04
CA GLY A 43 12.70 10.37 7.69
C GLY A 43 11.74 9.24 7.27
N ILE A 44 11.71 8.11 7.99
CA ILE A 44 10.82 6.99 7.68
C ILE A 44 9.41 7.31 8.17
N SER A 45 8.43 7.16 7.29
CA SER A 45 7.01 7.38 7.59
C SER A 45 6.38 6.22 8.35
N LEU A 46 5.30 6.51 9.08
CA LEU A 46 4.49 5.53 9.80
C LEU A 46 3.13 5.34 9.13
N GLY A 47 2.67 4.09 8.98
CA GLY A 47 1.35 3.79 8.46
C GLY A 47 0.59 2.80 9.33
N ALA A 48 -0.75 2.86 9.21
CA ALA A 48 -1.67 1.91 9.82
C ALA A 48 -2.13 0.85 8.81
N GLN A 49 -2.46 -0.34 9.30
CA GLN A 49 -2.92 -1.46 8.46
C GLN A 49 -4.42 -1.43 8.14
N ASN A 50 -5.17 -0.53 8.77
CA ASN A 50 -6.61 -0.37 8.59
C ASN A 50 -7.10 0.92 9.25
N VAL A 51 -8.36 1.29 8.98
CA VAL A 51 -9.11 2.36 9.64
C VAL A 51 -10.61 2.05 9.58
N HIS A 52 -11.38 2.56 10.51
CA HIS A 52 -12.84 2.62 10.39
C HIS A 52 -13.25 3.89 9.64
N TYR A 53 -14.36 3.82 8.91
CA TYR A 53 -14.84 4.92 8.06
C TYR A 53 -15.72 5.96 8.79
N GLU A 54 -16.05 5.76 10.07
CA GLU A 54 -16.75 6.74 10.89
C GLU A 54 -15.79 7.40 11.88
N HIS A 55 -15.94 8.70 12.08
CA HIS A 55 -15.12 9.46 13.04
C HIS A 55 -15.37 9.04 14.49
N SER A 56 -16.63 8.76 14.81
CA SER A 56 -17.06 8.36 16.15
C SER A 56 -18.35 7.56 16.10
N GLY A 57 -18.68 6.89 17.20
CA GLY A 57 -19.92 6.13 17.34
C GLY A 57 -19.77 4.84 18.12
N ALA A 58 -20.83 4.03 18.17
CA ALA A 58 -20.84 2.75 18.86
C ALA A 58 -20.29 1.64 17.96
N PHE A 59 -18.99 1.67 17.70
CA PHE A 59 -18.24 0.73 16.85
C PHE A 59 -17.19 0.01 17.69
N THR A 60 -17.62 -0.82 18.60
CA THR A 60 -16.75 -1.50 19.56
C THR A 60 -15.61 -2.24 18.88
N GLY A 61 -14.36 -1.87 19.22
CA GLY A 61 -13.14 -2.48 18.68
C GLY A 61 -12.56 -1.79 17.45
N GLU A 62 -13.28 -0.83 16.83
CA GLU A 62 -12.79 -0.09 15.66
C GLU A 62 -11.89 1.08 16.06
N ILE A 63 -11.01 1.46 15.15
CA ILE A 63 -10.09 2.60 15.26
C ILE A 63 -10.48 3.65 14.22
N SER A 64 -10.83 4.85 14.69
CA SER A 64 -11.21 5.96 13.82
C SER A 64 -10.00 6.65 13.20
N VAL A 65 -10.26 7.44 12.16
CA VAL A 65 -9.23 8.28 11.53
C VAL A 65 -8.68 9.32 12.51
N ASP A 66 -9.52 9.84 13.42
CA ASP A 66 -9.10 10.82 14.45
C ASP A 66 -8.06 10.23 15.39
N MET A 67 -8.21 8.95 15.80
CA MET A 67 -7.23 8.23 16.62
C MET A 67 -5.89 8.05 15.88
N LEU A 68 -5.94 7.77 14.57
CA LEU A 68 -4.72 7.66 13.74
C LEU A 68 -4.02 9.01 13.59
N LYS A 69 -4.81 10.07 13.38
CA LYS A 69 -4.31 11.44 13.27
C LYS A 69 -3.65 11.93 14.55
N GLU A 70 -4.21 11.62 15.71
CA GLU A 70 -3.62 11.94 17.02
C GLU A 70 -2.24 11.31 17.19
N ILE A 71 -2.04 10.08 16.73
CA ILE A 71 -0.73 9.40 16.72
C ILE A 71 0.23 10.05 15.72
N GLY A 72 -0.28 10.71 14.70
CA GLY A 72 0.50 11.27 13.59
C GLY A 72 0.90 10.23 12.55
N VAL A 73 -0.04 9.37 12.19
CA VAL A 73 0.11 8.38 11.11
C VAL A 73 0.10 9.08 9.76
N ASP A 74 1.03 8.73 8.88
CA ASP A 74 1.19 9.34 7.55
C ASP A 74 0.42 8.58 6.46
N TYR A 75 0.36 7.25 6.57
CA TYR A 75 -0.27 6.35 5.60
C TYR A 75 -1.28 5.41 6.25
N CYS A 76 -2.25 4.93 5.47
CA CYS A 76 -3.15 3.87 5.91
C CYS A 76 -3.48 2.91 4.76
N VAL A 77 -3.24 1.62 4.95
CA VAL A 77 -3.65 0.57 4.00
C VAL A 77 -5.15 0.34 4.10
N VAL A 78 -5.83 0.28 2.96
CA VAL A 78 -7.25 -0.04 2.84
C VAL A 78 -7.48 -1.04 1.70
N GLY A 79 -8.46 -1.92 1.88
CA GLY A 79 -8.82 -2.88 0.84
C GLY A 79 -7.82 -4.01 0.64
N HIS A 80 -6.89 -4.25 1.58
CA HIS A 80 -5.93 -5.36 1.48
C HIS A 80 -6.66 -6.68 1.25
N SER A 81 -6.09 -7.57 0.42
CA SER A 81 -6.72 -8.84 0.05
C SER A 81 -7.15 -9.68 1.24
N GLU A 82 -6.33 -9.78 2.30
CA GLU A 82 -6.68 -10.49 3.53
C GLU A 82 -7.92 -9.89 4.22
N ARG A 83 -8.09 -8.57 4.18
CA ARG A 83 -9.26 -7.93 4.78
C ARG A 83 -10.53 -8.17 3.98
N ARG A 84 -10.40 -8.21 2.66
CA ARG A 84 -11.51 -8.59 1.77
C ARG A 84 -11.93 -10.04 2.00
N GLU A 85 -10.96 -10.93 2.13
CA GLU A 85 -11.20 -12.38 2.28
C GLU A 85 -11.69 -12.75 3.68
N TYR A 86 -11.03 -12.26 4.74
CA TYR A 86 -11.27 -12.73 6.11
C TYR A 86 -12.20 -11.83 6.93
N PHE A 87 -12.35 -10.56 6.55
CA PHE A 87 -13.04 -9.55 7.35
C PHE A 87 -14.17 -8.85 6.58
N ASN A 88 -14.62 -9.40 5.47
CA ASN A 88 -15.71 -8.89 4.64
C ASN A 88 -15.55 -7.41 4.24
N GLU A 89 -14.34 -6.95 4.01
CA GLU A 89 -14.11 -5.60 3.49
C GLU A 89 -14.57 -5.53 2.03
N THR A 90 -15.53 -4.67 1.74
CA THR A 90 -16.14 -4.50 0.42
C THR A 90 -15.61 -3.26 -0.28
N ASP A 91 -15.85 -3.12 -1.59
CA ASP A 91 -15.48 -1.92 -2.34
C ASP A 91 -16.20 -0.68 -1.82
N GLU A 92 -17.44 -0.82 -1.32
CA GLU A 92 -18.18 0.27 -0.67
C GLU A 92 -17.49 0.73 0.62
N THR A 93 -17.11 -0.21 1.50
CA THR A 93 -16.40 0.14 2.74
C THR A 93 -15.04 0.73 2.46
N VAL A 94 -14.34 0.25 1.43
CA VAL A 94 -13.07 0.81 0.95
C VAL A 94 -13.25 2.25 0.48
N ASN A 95 -14.26 2.55 -0.33
CA ASN A 95 -14.56 3.93 -0.76
C ASN A 95 -14.80 4.87 0.43
N ARG A 96 -15.57 4.44 1.44
CA ARG A 96 -15.81 5.22 2.65
C ARG A 96 -14.51 5.48 3.43
N LYS A 97 -13.64 4.47 3.54
CA LYS A 97 -12.33 4.61 4.17
C LYS A 97 -11.40 5.56 3.41
N LEU A 98 -11.39 5.50 2.08
CA LEU A 98 -10.62 6.43 1.27
C LEU A 98 -11.06 7.88 1.53
N LYS A 99 -12.37 8.14 1.54
CA LYS A 99 -12.90 9.49 1.76
C LYS A 99 -12.47 10.06 3.10
N VAL A 100 -12.67 9.33 4.18
CA VAL A 100 -12.33 9.83 5.52
C VAL A 100 -10.81 10.04 5.71
N LEU A 101 -9.97 9.19 5.12
CA LEU A 101 -8.52 9.37 5.16
C LEU A 101 -8.07 10.62 4.39
N LEU A 102 -8.61 10.81 3.18
CA LEU A 102 -8.29 11.94 2.33
C LEU A 102 -8.77 13.27 2.94
N GLU A 103 -9.96 13.31 3.55
CA GLU A 103 -10.49 14.45 4.28
C GLU A 103 -9.59 14.86 5.45
N GLU A 104 -9.02 13.89 6.15
CA GLU A 104 -8.14 14.11 7.31
C GLU A 104 -6.65 14.19 6.98
N GLY A 105 -6.29 14.10 5.69
CA GLY A 105 -4.93 14.30 5.22
C GLY A 105 -3.98 13.12 5.48
N ILE A 106 -4.50 11.92 5.73
CA ILE A 106 -3.72 10.69 5.79
C ILE A 106 -3.72 10.06 4.40
N THR A 107 -2.55 9.73 3.88
CA THR A 107 -2.41 9.15 2.54
C THR A 107 -2.90 7.70 2.51
N PRO A 108 -3.96 7.38 1.74
CA PRO A 108 -4.39 5.99 1.59
C PRO A 108 -3.44 5.20 0.70
N ILE A 109 -3.20 3.92 1.07
CA ILE A 109 -2.64 2.90 0.19
C ILE A 109 -3.78 1.95 -0.16
N LEU A 110 -4.37 2.14 -1.33
CA LEU A 110 -5.49 1.32 -1.82
C LEU A 110 -4.98 0.03 -2.45
N CYS A 111 -5.36 -1.10 -1.87
CA CYS A 111 -5.07 -2.41 -2.45
C CYS A 111 -6.18 -2.86 -3.40
N VAL A 112 -5.78 -3.25 -4.60
CA VAL A 112 -6.63 -3.85 -5.65
C VAL A 112 -5.92 -5.04 -6.27
N GLY A 113 -6.68 -6.03 -6.71
CA GLY A 113 -6.09 -7.20 -7.36
C GLY A 113 -7.07 -8.36 -7.47
N GLU A 114 -6.71 -9.33 -8.29
CA GLU A 114 -7.53 -10.44 -8.67
C GLU A 114 -7.06 -11.77 -8.07
N SER A 115 -8.00 -12.71 -7.92
CA SER A 115 -7.74 -14.09 -7.57
C SER A 115 -7.23 -14.90 -8.78
N LEU A 116 -6.68 -16.10 -8.52
CA LEU A 116 -6.27 -17.02 -9.57
C LEU A 116 -7.44 -17.39 -10.50
N GLU A 117 -8.62 -17.63 -9.94
CA GLU A 117 -9.81 -17.95 -10.73
C GLU A 117 -10.17 -16.86 -11.74
N VAL A 118 -10.09 -15.59 -11.32
CA VAL A 118 -10.36 -14.45 -12.20
C VAL A 118 -9.28 -14.35 -13.29
N ARG A 119 -8.02 -14.57 -12.94
CA ARG A 119 -6.90 -14.55 -13.88
C ARG A 119 -6.98 -15.67 -14.92
N GLU A 120 -7.32 -16.90 -14.52
CA GLU A 120 -7.51 -18.02 -15.45
C GLU A 120 -8.64 -17.78 -16.45
N LYS A 121 -9.66 -17.02 -16.04
CA LYS A 121 -10.75 -16.58 -16.92
C LYS A 121 -10.40 -15.39 -17.81
N LYS A 122 -9.19 -14.83 -17.68
CA LYS A 122 -8.75 -13.60 -18.39
C LYS A 122 -9.66 -12.41 -18.11
N GLN A 123 -10.09 -12.26 -16.87
CA GLN A 123 -11.00 -11.20 -16.40
C GLN A 123 -10.32 -10.23 -15.42
N GLU A 124 -9.00 -10.33 -15.24
CA GLU A 124 -8.21 -9.53 -14.29
C GLU A 124 -8.40 -8.02 -14.49
N GLN A 125 -8.36 -7.54 -15.73
CA GLN A 125 -8.55 -6.12 -16.02
C GLN A 125 -9.97 -5.66 -15.71
N ALA A 126 -10.99 -6.42 -16.09
CA ALA A 126 -12.38 -6.09 -15.80
C ALA A 126 -12.65 -6.08 -14.29
N PHE A 127 -12.06 -7.03 -13.56
CA PHE A 127 -12.19 -7.13 -12.11
C PHE A 127 -11.54 -5.93 -11.39
N VAL A 128 -10.29 -5.61 -11.70
CA VAL A 128 -9.57 -4.47 -11.12
C VAL A 128 -10.22 -3.14 -11.53
N CYS A 129 -10.72 -3.02 -12.77
CA CYS A 129 -11.52 -1.88 -13.21
C CYS A 129 -12.74 -1.66 -12.31
N GLY A 130 -13.47 -2.72 -11.96
CA GLY A 130 -14.60 -2.66 -11.04
C GLY A 130 -14.20 -2.15 -9.65
N GLN A 131 -13.10 -2.69 -9.10
CA GLN A 131 -12.57 -2.25 -7.80
C GLN A 131 -12.18 -0.76 -7.80
N LEU A 132 -11.47 -0.30 -8.84
CA LEU A 132 -11.05 1.10 -8.98
C LEU A 132 -12.26 2.02 -9.14
N GLY A 133 -13.21 1.67 -10.02
CA GLY A 133 -14.42 2.46 -10.22
C GLY A 133 -15.24 2.65 -8.95
N ALA A 134 -15.39 1.59 -8.17
CA ALA A 134 -16.10 1.64 -6.90
C ALA A 134 -15.31 2.41 -5.81
N ALA A 135 -13.99 2.15 -5.71
CA ALA A 135 -13.16 2.80 -4.70
C ALA A 135 -13.08 4.33 -4.91
N PHE A 136 -13.00 4.80 -6.15
CA PHE A 136 -12.90 6.22 -6.48
C PHE A 136 -14.24 6.91 -6.71
N ALA A 137 -15.38 6.23 -6.54
CA ALA A 137 -16.70 6.82 -6.73
C ALA A 137 -16.92 8.08 -5.87
N GLY A 138 -17.12 9.23 -6.53
CA GLY A 138 -17.36 10.52 -5.87
C GLY A 138 -16.13 11.12 -5.17
N ILE A 139 -14.91 10.66 -5.49
CA ILE A 139 -13.65 11.28 -5.04
C ILE A 139 -13.17 12.25 -6.12
N PRO A 140 -13.00 13.55 -5.83
CA PRO A 140 -12.44 14.52 -6.78
C PRO A 140 -10.99 14.20 -7.15
N GLN A 141 -10.55 14.65 -8.35
CA GLN A 141 -9.20 14.39 -8.86
C GLN A 141 -8.10 14.87 -7.91
N GLU A 142 -8.25 16.04 -7.31
CA GLU A 142 -7.29 16.62 -6.35
C GLU A 142 -7.04 15.74 -5.11
N TYR A 143 -7.99 14.87 -4.78
CA TYR A 143 -7.83 13.84 -3.75
C TYR A 143 -7.33 12.52 -4.34
N ALA A 144 -7.82 12.15 -5.51
CA ALA A 144 -7.44 10.90 -6.16
C ALA A 144 -5.94 10.80 -6.43
N GLU A 145 -5.30 11.91 -6.82
CA GLU A 145 -3.85 11.98 -7.06
C GLU A 145 -2.98 11.85 -5.79
N LYS A 146 -3.59 11.86 -4.60
CA LYS A 146 -2.93 11.60 -3.32
C LYS A 146 -2.99 10.13 -2.89
N VAL A 147 -3.75 9.31 -3.59
CA VAL A 147 -3.89 7.89 -3.27
C VAL A 147 -2.73 7.11 -3.88
N VAL A 148 -2.04 6.33 -3.06
CA VAL A 148 -1.12 5.30 -3.56
C VAL A 148 -1.94 4.06 -3.88
N ILE A 149 -1.74 3.44 -5.04
CA ILE A 149 -2.43 2.20 -5.41
C ILE A 149 -1.44 1.04 -5.33
N ALA A 150 -1.79 0.00 -4.59
CA ALA A 150 -1.02 -1.23 -4.51
C ALA A 150 -1.72 -2.34 -5.30
N TYR A 151 -1.10 -2.81 -6.37
CA TYR A 151 -1.60 -3.95 -7.12
C TYR A 151 -1.17 -5.26 -6.45
N GLU A 152 -2.14 -6.04 -6.00
CA GLU A 152 -1.97 -7.33 -5.37
C GLU A 152 -2.40 -8.47 -6.32
N PRO A 153 -1.48 -9.14 -7.05
CA PRO A 153 -1.81 -10.41 -7.69
C PRO A 153 -2.03 -11.47 -6.59
N ILE A 154 -3.27 -11.65 -6.11
CA ILE A 154 -3.59 -12.48 -4.92
C ILE A 154 -3.09 -13.91 -5.12
N TRP A 155 -3.12 -14.41 -6.36
CA TRP A 155 -2.61 -15.74 -6.74
C TRP A 155 -1.08 -15.88 -6.57
N ALA A 156 -0.36 -14.77 -6.40
CA ALA A 156 1.09 -14.71 -6.18
C ALA A 156 1.48 -14.26 -4.77
N ILE A 157 0.52 -14.22 -3.82
CA ILE A 157 0.77 -13.82 -2.42
C ILE A 157 0.79 -15.09 -1.55
N GLY A 158 1.96 -15.45 -0.99
CA GLY A 158 2.08 -16.57 -0.05
C GLY A 158 1.85 -17.97 -0.65
N THR A 159 1.65 -18.08 -1.94
CA THR A 159 1.34 -19.35 -2.63
C THR A 159 2.56 -20.11 -3.17
N GLY A 160 3.72 -19.47 -3.14
CA GLY A 160 4.93 -19.95 -3.82
C GLY A 160 5.00 -19.58 -5.31
N HIS A 161 3.92 -19.10 -5.89
CA HIS A 161 3.93 -18.49 -7.23
C HIS A 161 4.36 -17.04 -7.15
N THR A 162 5.04 -16.57 -8.18
CA THR A 162 5.40 -15.14 -8.35
C THR A 162 4.90 -14.68 -9.70
N ALA A 163 4.31 -13.49 -9.75
CA ALA A 163 4.06 -12.84 -11.02
C ALA A 163 5.40 -12.53 -11.69
N THR A 164 5.48 -12.68 -13.01
CA THR A 164 6.65 -12.17 -13.74
C THR A 164 6.65 -10.63 -13.70
N PRO A 165 7.81 -9.99 -13.87
CA PRO A 165 7.87 -8.52 -13.98
C PRO A 165 6.96 -7.98 -15.08
N GLU A 166 6.82 -8.71 -16.21
CA GLU A 166 5.93 -8.33 -17.32
C GLU A 166 4.44 -8.40 -16.92
N GLN A 167 4.04 -9.43 -16.18
CA GLN A 167 2.66 -9.56 -15.67
C GLN A 167 2.32 -8.47 -14.66
N ALA A 168 3.28 -8.10 -13.81
CA ALA A 168 3.13 -7.02 -12.84
C ALA A 168 3.01 -5.67 -13.57
N GLU A 169 3.88 -5.41 -14.54
CA GLU A 169 3.88 -4.20 -15.37
C GLU A 169 2.58 -4.04 -16.16
N GLU A 170 2.12 -5.11 -16.81
CA GLU A 170 0.87 -5.08 -17.57
C GLU A 170 -0.31 -4.56 -16.74
N MET A 171 -0.44 -5.05 -15.50
CA MET A 171 -1.53 -4.62 -14.63
C MET A 171 -1.30 -3.23 -14.01
N CYS A 172 -0.07 -2.87 -13.69
CA CYS A 172 0.24 -1.53 -13.20
C CYS A 172 0.01 -0.47 -14.30
N ALA A 173 0.42 -0.73 -15.53
CA ALA A 173 0.13 0.11 -16.70
C ALA A 173 -1.39 0.22 -16.95
N PHE A 174 -2.12 -0.90 -16.86
CA PHE A 174 -3.57 -0.90 -16.96
C PHE A 174 -4.23 -0.02 -15.87
N ILE A 175 -3.80 -0.13 -14.62
CA ILE A 175 -4.29 0.68 -13.50
C ILE A 175 -4.06 2.17 -13.79
N ARG A 176 -2.86 2.55 -14.22
CA ARG A 176 -2.54 3.95 -14.59
C ARG A 176 -3.43 4.46 -15.71
N GLY A 177 -3.60 3.69 -16.78
CA GLY A 177 -4.50 4.01 -17.89
C GLY A 177 -5.97 4.14 -17.46
N MET A 178 -6.43 3.28 -16.54
CA MET A 178 -7.77 3.37 -15.97
C MET A 178 -7.98 4.67 -15.19
N MET A 179 -7.02 5.06 -14.35
CA MET A 179 -7.10 6.31 -13.58
C MET A 179 -7.08 7.54 -14.50
N GLN A 180 -6.30 7.51 -15.57
CA GLN A 180 -6.33 8.54 -16.63
C GLN A 180 -7.70 8.62 -17.32
N GLY A 181 -8.35 7.47 -17.52
CA GLY A 181 -9.70 7.43 -18.10
C GLY A 181 -10.81 7.89 -17.15
N LEU A 182 -10.65 7.67 -15.85
CA LEU A 182 -11.60 8.11 -14.82
C LEU A 182 -11.55 9.62 -14.56
N TYR A 183 -10.39 10.23 -14.71
CA TYR A 183 -10.14 11.64 -14.44
C TYR A 183 -9.61 12.34 -15.70
N ASP A 184 -8.31 12.59 -15.75
CA ASP A 184 -7.64 13.11 -16.96
C ASP A 184 -6.19 12.57 -17.05
N MET A 185 -5.51 12.88 -18.16
CA MET A 185 -4.16 12.38 -18.42
C MET A 185 -3.14 12.81 -17.37
N SER A 186 -3.32 13.97 -16.74
CA SER A 186 -2.36 14.52 -15.79
C SER A 186 -2.26 13.72 -14.48
N ILE A 187 -3.30 12.97 -14.11
CA ILE A 187 -3.25 12.13 -12.91
C ILE A 187 -2.22 11.01 -13.07
N GLY A 188 -2.04 10.51 -14.28
CA GLY A 188 -1.12 9.41 -14.57
C GLY A 188 0.31 9.69 -14.13
N ASP A 189 0.77 10.94 -14.33
CA ASP A 189 2.14 11.35 -13.98
C ASP A 189 2.36 11.50 -12.46
N LYS A 190 1.29 11.72 -11.71
CA LYS A 190 1.32 11.92 -10.25
C LYS A 190 1.06 10.65 -9.47
N LEU A 191 0.44 9.66 -10.10
CA LEU A 191 0.00 8.45 -9.45
C LEU A 191 1.18 7.55 -9.08
N ILE A 192 1.25 7.17 -7.81
CA ILE A 192 2.20 6.16 -7.33
C ILE A 192 1.50 4.81 -7.33
N ILE A 193 2.06 3.86 -8.09
CA ILE A 193 1.58 2.48 -8.15
C ILE A 193 2.65 1.56 -7.57
N GLN A 194 2.27 0.78 -6.56
CA GLN A 194 3.14 -0.19 -5.91
C GLN A 194 2.78 -1.61 -6.37
N TYR A 195 3.78 -2.45 -6.51
CA TYR A 195 3.57 -3.88 -6.63
C TYR A 195 3.40 -4.51 -5.24
N GLY A 196 2.27 -5.15 -5.00
CA GLY A 196 1.90 -5.77 -3.72
C GLY A 196 2.01 -7.31 -3.71
N GLY A 197 2.57 -7.90 -4.74
CA GLY A 197 2.89 -9.33 -4.75
C GLY A 197 4.20 -9.65 -4.06
N SER A 198 4.70 -10.88 -4.23
CA SER A 198 5.95 -11.33 -3.60
C SER A 198 7.16 -10.59 -4.16
N MET A 199 7.64 -9.60 -3.42
CA MET A 199 8.90 -8.89 -3.68
C MET A 199 9.95 -9.29 -2.66
N LYS A 200 11.16 -9.62 -3.16
CA LYS A 200 12.33 -10.03 -2.38
C LYS A 200 13.56 -9.32 -2.94
N PRO A 201 14.71 -9.27 -2.24
CA PRO A 201 15.93 -8.70 -2.79
C PRO A 201 16.31 -9.22 -4.20
N ALA A 202 16.10 -10.52 -4.41
CA ALA A 202 16.48 -11.20 -5.68
C ALA A 202 15.67 -10.75 -6.91
N ASN A 203 14.43 -10.25 -6.75
CA ASN A 203 13.57 -9.82 -7.86
C ASN A 203 13.17 -8.34 -7.80
N ALA A 204 13.59 -7.62 -6.76
CA ALA A 204 13.20 -6.23 -6.56
C ALA A 204 13.66 -5.34 -7.73
N LYS A 205 14.89 -5.51 -8.20
CA LYS A 205 15.42 -4.72 -9.29
C LYS A 205 14.61 -4.86 -10.58
N GLU A 206 14.35 -6.09 -11.01
CA GLU A 206 13.59 -6.35 -12.24
C GLU A 206 12.16 -5.79 -12.21
N LEU A 207 11.54 -5.81 -11.03
CA LEU A 207 10.20 -5.24 -10.82
C LEU A 207 10.25 -3.71 -10.81
N LEU A 208 11.20 -3.12 -10.09
CA LEU A 208 11.30 -1.67 -9.92
C LEU A 208 11.90 -0.93 -11.15
N GLU A 209 12.51 -1.65 -12.09
CA GLU A 209 12.93 -1.12 -13.40
C GLU A 209 11.74 -0.95 -14.37
N LYS A 210 10.56 -1.48 -14.04
CA LYS A 210 9.35 -1.33 -14.89
C LYS A 210 8.79 0.09 -14.78
N THR A 211 8.27 0.59 -15.90
CA THR A 211 7.83 1.98 -16.05
C THR A 211 6.68 2.35 -15.12
N ASP A 212 5.74 1.42 -14.91
CA ASP A 212 4.51 1.68 -14.17
C ASP A 212 4.55 1.16 -12.73
N ILE A 213 5.69 0.60 -12.28
CA ILE A 213 5.91 0.14 -10.90
C ILE A 213 6.79 1.14 -10.17
N ASN A 214 6.19 2.01 -9.35
CA ASN A 214 6.88 3.08 -8.63
C ASN A 214 7.39 2.67 -7.24
N GLY A 215 7.15 1.43 -6.82
CA GLY A 215 7.54 0.93 -5.50
C GLY A 215 6.93 -0.42 -5.18
N GLY A 216 7.02 -0.82 -3.91
CA GLY A 216 6.48 -2.09 -3.44
C GLY A 216 5.73 -1.97 -2.11
N LEU A 217 4.63 -2.68 -1.97
CA LEU A 217 4.00 -2.97 -0.68
C LEU A 217 4.51 -4.34 -0.22
N ILE A 218 5.45 -4.32 0.72
CA ILE A 218 6.27 -5.49 1.06
C ILE A 218 5.68 -6.23 2.27
N GLY A 219 5.25 -7.47 2.08
CA GLY A 219 4.74 -8.34 3.14
C GLY A 219 5.85 -9.16 3.81
N GLY A 220 5.97 -10.45 3.49
CA GLY A 220 6.85 -11.39 4.17
C GLY A 220 8.33 -10.99 4.24
N ALA A 221 8.90 -10.41 3.19
CA ALA A 221 10.28 -9.94 3.18
C ALA A 221 10.51 -8.77 4.15
N SER A 222 9.49 -7.96 4.44
CA SER A 222 9.60 -6.86 5.41
C SER A 222 9.83 -7.32 6.85
N LEU A 223 9.54 -8.58 7.17
CA LEU A 223 9.81 -9.14 8.52
C LEU A 223 11.30 -9.35 8.79
N LYS A 224 12.13 -9.29 7.75
CA LYS A 224 13.59 -9.39 7.85
C LYS A 224 14.21 -8.03 7.51
N VAL A 225 14.78 -7.37 8.48
CA VAL A 225 15.36 -6.02 8.32
C VAL A 225 16.33 -5.94 7.16
N LYS A 226 17.20 -6.95 7.00
CA LYS A 226 18.21 -6.96 5.91
C LYS A 226 17.56 -7.03 4.53
N ASP A 227 16.58 -7.93 4.36
CA ASP A 227 15.87 -8.09 3.09
C ASP A 227 15.11 -6.80 2.73
N PHE A 228 14.42 -6.20 3.70
CA PHE A 228 13.70 -4.95 3.50
C PHE A 228 14.63 -3.78 3.18
N ALA A 229 15.73 -3.64 3.91
CA ALA A 229 16.73 -2.61 3.66
C ALA A 229 17.40 -2.73 2.29
N GLU A 230 17.63 -3.96 1.82
CA GLU A 230 18.20 -4.21 0.48
C GLU A 230 17.20 -3.81 -0.62
N ILE A 231 15.90 -4.15 -0.46
CA ILE A 231 14.85 -3.69 -1.38
C ILE A 231 14.78 -2.16 -1.41
N ALA A 232 14.80 -1.51 -0.23
CA ALA A 232 14.75 -0.05 -0.14
C ALA A 232 15.95 0.63 -0.78
N LYS A 233 17.16 0.06 -0.64
CA LYS A 233 18.38 0.55 -1.33
C LYS A 233 18.27 0.40 -2.83
N THR A 234 17.80 -0.75 -3.33
CA THR A 234 17.56 -0.96 -4.76
C THR A 234 16.59 0.07 -5.32
N ALA A 235 15.51 0.37 -4.60
CA ALA A 235 14.55 1.39 -5.02
C ALA A 235 15.18 2.79 -5.06
N ALA A 236 16.03 3.13 -4.09
CA ALA A 236 16.71 4.42 -4.05
C ALA A 236 17.72 4.57 -5.22
N GLU A 237 18.48 3.53 -5.54
CA GLU A 237 19.44 3.52 -6.66
C GLU A 237 18.76 3.69 -8.03
N LEU A 238 17.52 3.21 -8.19
CA LEU A 238 16.76 3.35 -9.45
C LEU A 238 16.04 4.69 -9.57
N ALA A 239 15.90 5.45 -8.48
CA ALA A 239 15.27 6.77 -8.46
C ALA A 239 16.27 7.92 -8.76
N GLU A 240 17.58 7.65 -8.76
CA GLU A 240 18.66 8.58 -9.17
C GLU A 240 18.78 8.68 -10.71
#